data_ed33971bfa96469fb8eb341f24d54e4e
#
_entry.id   ed33971bfa96469fb8eb341f24d54e4e
#
_cell.length_a   1.000
_cell.length_b   1.000
_cell.length_c   1.000
_cell.angle_alpha   90.00
_cell.angle_beta   90.00
_cell.angle_gamma   90.00
#
_symmetry.space_group_name_H-M   'P 1'
#
loop_
_entity.id
_entity.type
_entity.pdbx_description
1 polymer ?
#
loop_
_entity_poly.entity_id
_entity_poly.type
_entity_poly.pdbx_seq_one_letter_code
_entity_poly.pdbx_strand_id
1 'polypeptide(L)'
;MKRIIPLCLALIMTVGLLAGCGKQNEPAASDETRLRVVTTIFPEYDWVREILGDKADNAEVTMLLDNGVDLHSYQPTADDIVKISECDLFIYVGGESDEWVDDALKKAANK
;
A
#
# COMPACT_ATOMS: atom_id res chain seq x y z
N MET A 1 -1.80 -6.55 63.78
CA MET A 1 -1.30 -7.26 62.59
C MET A 1 -2.39 -7.97 61.78
N LYS A 2 -3.47 -8.49 62.37
CA LYS A 2 -4.52 -9.24 61.64
C LYS A 2 -5.46 -8.36 60.75
N ARG A 3 -5.43 -7.04 60.86
CA ARG A 3 -6.26 -6.11 60.07
C ARG A 3 -5.54 -5.45 58.91
N ILE A 4 -4.24 -5.58 58.80
CA ILE A 4 -3.42 -4.97 57.75
C ILE A 4 -3.41 -5.86 56.50
N ILE A 5 -3.45 -7.17 56.68
CA ILE A 5 -3.41 -8.17 55.60
C ILE A 5 -4.57 -8.02 54.61
N PRO A 6 -5.87 -7.86 55.06
CA PRO A 6 -6.98 -7.67 54.12
C PRO A 6 -6.93 -6.30 53.41
N LEU A 7 -6.33 -5.29 54.04
CA LEU A 7 -6.17 -3.95 53.42
C LEU A 7 -5.16 -3.96 52.28
N CYS A 8 -4.02 -4.67 52.47
CA CYS A 8 -3.03 -4.85 51.41
C CYS A 8 -3.56 -5.68 50.25
N LEU A 9 -4.36 -6.71 50.53
CA LEU A 9 -4.98 -7.56 49.50
C LEU A 9 -5.99 -6.78 48.64
N ALA A 10 -6.77 -5.89 49.24
CA ALA A 10 -7.71 -5.02 48.56
C ALA A 10 -7.01 -3.98 47.68
N LEU A 11 -5.84 -3.46 48.12
CA LEU A 11 -5.05 -2.48 47.36
C LEU A 11 -4.39 -3.12 46.13
N ILE A 12 -3.97 -4.37 46.22
CA ILE A 12 -3.38 -5.10 45.09
C ILE A 12 -4.42 -5.39 44.00
N MET A 13 -5.66 -5.70 44.36
CA MET A 13 -6.73 -5.91 43.40
C MET A 13 -7.15 -4.63 42.64
N THR A 14 -7.08 -3.46 43.28
CA THR A 14 -7.46 -2.19 42.62
C THR A 14 -6.40 -1.68 41.65
N VAL A 15 -5.13 -1.99 41.84
CA VAL A 15 -4.04 -1.61 40.90
C VAL A 15 -4.05 -2.47 39.64
N GLY A 16 -4.54 -3.72 39.71
CA GLY A 16 -4.61 -4.63 38.55
C GLY A 16 -5.66 -4.28 37.49
N LEU A 17 -6.64 -3.41 37.80
CA LEU A 17 -7.72 -3.05 36.89
C LEU A 17 -7.45 -1.80 36.03
N LEU A 18 -6.36 -1.07 36.27
CA LEU A 18 -5.98 0.11 35.49
C LEU A 18 -4.95 -0.15 34.40
N ALA A 19 -4.46 -1.39 34.25
CA ALA A 19 -3.48 -1.76 33.23
C ALA A 19 -4.10 -2.27 31.92
N GLY A 20 -5.42 -2.16 31.73
CA GLY A 20 -6.17 -2.76 30.62
C GLY A 20 -6.57 -1.85 29.46
N CYS A 21 -6.01 -0.62 29.34
CA CYS A 21 -6.20 0.24 28.17
C CYS A 21 -4.87 0.55 27.53
N GLY A 22 -4.11 -0.48 27.14
CA GLY A 22 -3.12 -0.36 26.09
C GLY A 22 -3.87 -0.27 24.77
N LYS A 23 -3.90 0.92 24.10
CA LYS A 23 -4.08 0.97 22.65
C LYS A 23 -3.11 -0.07 22.08
N GLN A 24 -3.63 -1.15 21.52
CA GLN A 24 -2.89 -1.90 20.52
C GLN A 24 -2.59 -0.88 19.42
N ASN A 25 -1.36 -0.36 19.39
CA ASN A 25 -0.78 0.06 18.15
C ASN A 25 -0.76 -1.23 17.31
N GLU A 26 -1.71 -1.36 16.40
CA GLU A 26 -1.52 -2.21 15.25
C GLU A 26 -0.16 -1.79 14.67
N PRO A 27 0.80 -2.71 14.48
CA PRO A 27 2.00 -2.35 13.77
C PRO A 27 1.51 -1.76 12.45
N ALA A 28 1.90 -0.52 12.15
CA ALA A 28 1.74 0.04 10.82
C ALA A 28 2.21 -1.05 9.88
N ALA A 29 1.32 -1.52 8.99
CA ALA A 29 1.65 -2.53 8.00
C ALA A 29 2.99 -2.11 7.40
N SER A 30 4.00 -2.95 7.52
CA SER A 30 5.30 -2.67 6.93
C SER A 30 5.04 -2.40 5.45
N ASP A 31 5.71 -1.44 4.88
CA ASP A 31 5.59 -1.00 3.49
C ASP A 31 5.64 -2.19 2.50
N GLU A 32 6.28 -3.28 2.89
CA GLU A 32 6.36 -4.57 2.18
C GLU A 32 5.03 -5.34 2.06
N THR A 33 3.98 -4.97 2.78
CA THR A 33 2.68 -5.68 2.75
C THR A 33 1.60 -4.92 1.97
N ARG A 34 1.89 -3.72 1.48
CA ARG A 34 0.95 -2.93 0.67
C ARG A 34 0.99 -3.41 -0.77
N LEU A 35 -0.19 -3.68 -1.34
CA LEU A 35 -0.31 -3.99 -2.76
C LEU A 35 0.10 -2.76 -3.60
N ARG A 36 1.12 -2.91 -4.43
CA ARG A 36 1.60 -1.87 -5.34
C ARG A 36 1.11 -2.14 -6.75
N VAL A 37 0.27 -1.25 -7.25
CA VAL A 37 -0.30 -1.33 -8.60
C VAL A 37 0.18 -0.13 -9.41
N VAL A 38 0.69 -0.38 -10.60
CA VAL A 38 1.05 0.65 -11.58
C VAL A 38 0.11 0.55 -12.76
N THR A 39 -0.45 1.68 -13.17
CA THR A 39 -1.33 1.79 -14.35
C THR A 39 -0.78 2.81 -15.33
N THR A 40 -1.14 2.72 -16.60
CA THR A 40 -0.69 3.69 -17.61
C THR A 40 -1.57 4.92 -17.62
N ILE A 41 -2.87 4.77 -17.79
CA ILE A 41 -3.84 5.87 -18.00
C ILE A 41 -4.92 5.91 -16.92
N PHE A 42 -5.66 7.03 -16.90
CA PHE A 42 -6.68 7.28 -15.89
C PHE A 42 -7.80 6.22 -15.81
N PRO A 43 -8.37 5.69 -16.90
CA PRO A 43 -9.43 4.69 -16.79
C PRO A 43 -9.00 3.45 -15.99
N GLU A 44 -7.79 2.96 -16.20
CA GLU A 44 -7.26 1.81 -15.47
C GLU A 44 -7.03 2.14 -13.99
N TYR A 45 -6.50 3.33 -13.73
CA TYR A 45 -6.30 3.83 -12.37
C TYR A 45 -7.63 3.91 -11.61
N ASP A 46 -8.66 4.48 -12.25
CA ASP A 46 -9.99 4.63 -11.67
C ASP A 46 -10.64 3.26 -11.40
N TRP A 47 -10.59 2.36 -12.36
CA TRP A 47 -11.13 1.00 -12.19
C TRP A 47 -10.44 0.23 -11.06
N VAL A 48 -9.13 0.33 -10.93
CA VAL A 48 -8.40 -0.30 -9.82
C VAL A 48 -8.90 0.23 -8.49
N ARG A 49 -9.06 1.54 -8.35
CA ARG A 49 -9.55 2.15 -7.12
C ARG A 49 -10.99 1.75 -6.80
N GLU A 50 -11.86 1.72 -7.80
CA GLU A 50 -13.25 1.26 -7.65
C GLU A 50 -13.32 -0.21 -7.22
N ILE A 51 -12.50 -1.08 -7.82
CA ILE A 51 -12.44 -2.51 -7.46
C ILE A 51 -11.90 -2.70 -6.03
N LEU A 52 -10.91 -1.93 -5.64
CA LEU A 52 -10.34 -1.98 -4.29
C LEU A 52 -11.32 -1.46 -3.22
N GLY A 53 -12.16 -0.45 -3.57
CA GLY A 53 -13.10 0.16 -2.65
C GLY A 53 -12.43 0.61 -1.37
N ASP A 54 -12.95 0.20 -0.22
CA ASP A 54 -12.40 0.54 1.10
C ASP A 54 -10.98 0.02 1.35
N LYS A 55 -10.49 -0.92 0.52
CA LYS A 55 -9.13 -1.43 0.60
C LYS A 55 -8.11 -0.57 -0.15
N ALA A 56 -8.56 0.44 -0.90
CA ALA A 56 -7.67 1.33 -1.66
C ALA A 56 -6.68 2.09 -0.74
N ASP A 57 -7.05 2.35 0.51
CA ASP A 57 -6.18 2.99 1.50
C ASP A 57 -5.00 2.09 1.93
N ASN A 58 -5.14 0.77 1.73
CA ASN A 58 -4.09 -0.22 2.00
C ASN A 58 -3.30 -0.64 0.75
N ALA A 59 -3.54 0.03 -0.37
CA ALA A 59 -2.82 -0.18 -1.62
C ALA A 59 -2.11 1.11 -2.05
N GLU A 60 -1.05 0.95 -2.82
CA GLU A 60 -0.40 2.04 -3.53
C GLU A 60 -0.75 1.89 -5.02
N VAL A 61 -1.55 2.80 -5.54
CA VAL A 61 -1.95 2.81 -6.95
C VAL A 61 -1.32 4.01 -7.62
N THR A 62 -0.41 3.78 -8.54
CA THR A 62 0.33 4.80 -9.28
C THR A 62 -0.12 4.84 -10.73
N MET A 63 -0.41 6.04 -11.24
CA MET A 63 -0.67 6.29 -12.66
C MET A 63 0.56 6.94 -13.30
N LEU A 64 1.08 6.37 -14.38
CA LEU A 64 2.28 6.88 -15.05
C LEU A 64 2.01 8.16 -15.85
N LEU A 65 0.90 8.22 -16.57
CA LEU A 65 0.52 9.35 -17.41
C LEU A 65 -0.36 10.36 -16.65
N ASP A 66 0.10 10.85 -15.51
CA ASP A 66 -0.66 11.73 -14.62
C ASP A 66 -0.65 13.22 -15.05
N ASN A 67 0.29 13.62 -15.88
CA ASN A 67 0.52 15.01 -16.29
C ASN A 67 -0.11 15.38 -17.63
N GLY A 68 -1.12 14.65 -18.10
CA GLY A 68 -1.79 14.93 -19.39
C GLY A 68 -0.92 14.64 -20.61
N VAL A 69 0.09 13.80 -20.46
CA VAL A 69 0.91 13.32 -21.58
C VAL A 69 0.06 12.40 -22.46
N ASP A 70 0.17 12.58 -23.77
CA ASP A 70 -0.48 11.71 -24.74
C ASP A 70 0.16 10.32 -24.76
N LEU A 71 -0.66 9.28 -24.70
CA LEU A 71 -0.21 7.88 -24.64
C LEU A 71 0.71 7.51 -25.81
N HIS A 72 0.42 8.01 -27.02
CA HIS A 72 1.20 7.70 -28.23
C HIS A 72 2.60 8.32 -28.24
N SER A 73 2.82 9.36 -27.45
CA SER A 73 4.09 10.07 -27.36
C SER A 73 4.83 9.81 -26.04
N TYR A 74 4.26 9.01 -25.17
CA TYR A 74 4.84 8.73 -23.86
C TYR A 74 6.14 7.93 -23.99
N GLN A 75 7.15 8.38 -23.24
CA GLN A 75 8.41 7.68 -23.09
C GLN A 75 8.68 7.50 -21.59
N PRO A 76 8.79 6.26 -21.11
CA PRO A 76 8.99 6.00 -19.69
C PRO A 76 10.33 6.56 -19.22
N THR A 77 10.32 7.21 -18.09
CA THR A 77 11.53 7.67 -17.41
C THR A 77 12.21 6.50 -16.70
N ALA A 78 13.43 6.70 -16.21
CA ALA A 78 14.12 5.70 -15.38
C ALA A 78 13.32 5.40 -14.08
N ASP A 79 12.67 6.43 -13.51
CA ASP A 79 11.83 6.29 -12.33
C ASP A 79 10.58 5.44 -12.62
N ASP A 80 9.96 5.58 -13.78
CA ASP A 80 8.83 4.75 -14.20
C ASP A 80 9.21 3.28 -14.35
N ILE A 81 10.41 3.01 -14.89
CA ILE A 81 10.93 1.65 -14.96
C ILE A 81 11.16 1.04 -13.57
N VAL A 82 11.62 1.85 -12.59
CA VAL A 82 11.75 1.40 -11.20
C VAL A 82 10.36 1.08 -10.62
N LYS A 83 9.38 1.95 -10.78
CA LYS A 83 8.00 1.71 -10.32
C LYS A 83 7.41 0.41 -10.90
N ILE A 84 7.58 0.20 -12.22
CA ILE A 84 7.14 -1.04 -12.89
C ILE A 84 7.89 -2.26 -12.34
N SER A 85 9.19 -2.13 -12.05
CA SER A 85 10.01 -3.22 -11.52
C SER A 85 9.65 -3.62 -10.09
N GLU A 86 9.13 -2.70 -9.31
CA GLU A 86 8.82 -2.89 -7.90
C GLU A 86 7.33 -3.14 -7.62
N CYS A 87 6.45 -3.01 -8.62
CA CYS A 87 5.04 -3.24 -8.43
C CYS A 87 4.68 -4.73 -8.36
N ASP A 88 3.55 -5.02 -7.75
CA ASP A 88 2.95 -6.36 -7.71
C ASP A 88 2.07 -6.61 -8.93
N LEU A 89 1.51 -5.54 -9.52
CA LEU A 89 0.66 -5.60 -10.69
C LEU A 89 0.88 -4.37 -11.58
N PHE A 90 1.15 -4.61 -12.87
CA PHE A 90 1.21 -3.57 -13.89
C PHE A 90 0.07 -3.73 -14.89
N ILE A 91 -0.72 -2.67 -15.10
CA ILE A 91 -1.88 -2.65 -16.00
C ILE A 91 -1.64 -1.62 -17.09
N TYR A 92 -1.86 -2.01 -18.34
CA TYR A 92 -1.67 -1.15 -19.50
C TYR A 92 -2.68 -1.51 -20.60
N VAL A 93 -2.92 -0.57 -21.52
CA VAL A 93 -3.94 -0.72 -22.58
C VAL A 93 -3.54 -1.79 -23.60
N GLY A 94 -2.28 -1.79 -23.98
CA GLY A 94 -1.78 -2.63 -25.08
C GLY A 94 -1.95 -2.00 -26.46
N GLY A 95 -1.50 -2.73 -27.48
CA GLY A 95 -1.52 -2.26 -28.86
C GLY A 95 -0.41 -1.24 -29.20
N GLU A 96 -0.60 -0.52 -30.33
CA GLU A 96 0.41 0.39 -30.87
C GLU A 96 0.81 1.51 -29.91
N SER A 97 -0.12 1.95 -29.06
CA SER A 97 0.15 3.04 -28.09
C SER A 97 1.06 2.64 -26.96
N ASP A 98 1.20 1.35 -26.71
CA ASP A 98 1.98 0.79 -25.60
C ASP A 98 3.18 -0.05 -26.08
N GLU A 99 3.70 0.19 -27.28
CA GLU A 99 4.89 -0.53 -27.81
C GLU A 99 6.12 -0.40 -26.89
N TRP A 100 6.20 0.71 -26.16
CA TRP A 100 7.27 0.95 -25.17
C TRP A 100 7.24 -0.03 -23.99
N VAL A 101 6.08 -0.64 -23.71
CA VAL A 101 5.89 -1.56 -22.57
C VAL A 101 6.76 -2.81 -22.71
N ASP A 102 6.88 -3.35 -23.90
CA ASP A 102 7.75 -4.52 -24.15
C ASP A 102 9.21 -4.24 -23.76
N ASP A 103 9.69 -3.03 -24.05
CA ASP A 103 11.06 -2.64 -23.70
C ASP A 103 11.19 -2.29 -22.21
N ALA A 104 10.15 -1.74 -21.61
CA ALA A 104 10.10 -1.49 -20.18
C ALA A 104 10.13 -2.82 -19.40
N LEU A 105 9.32 -3.81 -19.79
CA LEU A 105 9.28 -5.12 -19.14
C LEU A 105 10.58 -5.91 -19.29
N LYS A 106 11.32 -5.74 -20.40
CA LYS A 106 12.66 -6.33 -20.53
C LYS A 106 13.67 -5.77 -19.53
N LYS A 107 13.49 -4.50 -19.13
CA LYS A 107 14.36 -3.79 -18.18
C LYS A 107 13.90 -3.98 -16.73
N ALA A 108 12.63 -4.32 -16.51
CA ALA A 108 12.07 -4.54 -15.19
C ALA A 108 12.68 -5.76 -14.51
N ALA A 109 12.95 -5.66 -13.22
CA ALA A 109 13.58 -6.73 -12.43
C ALA A 109 12.60 -7.84 -12.06
N ASN A 110 11.33 -7.50 -11.81
CA ASN A 110 10.27 -8.48 -11.56
C ASN A 110 9.72 -9.02 -12.90
N LYS A 111 9.54 -10.30 -12.97
CA LYS A 111 9.04 -11.00 -14.17
C LYS A 111 7.91 -11.93 -13.78
#